data_0c75e99570c6b2f234bea1ef58d7d84a
#
_entry.id   0c75e99570c6b2f234bea1ef58d7d84a
#
_cell.length_a   1.000
_cell.length_b   1.000
_cell.length_c   1.000
_cell.angle_alpha   90.00
_cell.angle_beta   90.00
_cell.angle_gamma   90.00
#
_symmetry.space_group_name_H-M   'P 1'
#
loop_
_entity.id
_entity.type
_entity.pdbx_description
1 polymer ?
#
loop_
_entity_poly.entity_id
_entity_poly.type
_entity_poly.pdbx_seq_one_letter_code
_entity_poly.pdbx_strand_id
1 'polypeptide(L)'
;MFVFDTYLLSFRLLTRRSWLSRIQGHFCCFLGIGVVLNGLLISFGALSAQDKKSNKLAISYPSISGAQAVLWIAKEMGIFRDNGLDVDLVYIGGGPRSMAALLSGQLQIIGTGGNALVSANLNGAKDTVLIATTYNTLVFSLMTRANLKDPKELKGKTFGVTGIGSLSDFTLRTLLRRWSLDPTRDVVVRPMGGYPEILSGMQAGQLDGGVFSPPGNLNALALGFREFIDAGSMGIEYASTCYGTTRRFIHERRETVGQFIKSLTVAIHRFKSDKPGSLKIMQRYIKNADQKVLEETYRVYALQYLPRAPYPTHNGVRAILDSLETVLPEAKKAEPAAFVDMSLVQELDKSGWIDRMYR
;
A
#
# COMPACT_ATOMS: atom_id res chain seq x y z
N MET A 1 -9.95 -55.44 10.89
CA MET A 1 -11.21 -56.23 11.01
C MET A 1 -12.31 -55.36 10.39
N PHE A 2 -12.80 -55.83 9.24
CA PHE A 2 -14.06 -55.53 8.55
C PHE A 2 -14.30 -54.07 8.09
N VAL A 3 -14.88 -53.72 6.91
CA VAL A 3 -15.07 -54.47 5.62
C VAL A 3 -15.42 -53.35 4.61
N PHE A 4 -14.93 -53.51 3.40
CA PHE A 4 -15.35 -52.95 2.11
C PHE A 4 -16.87 -52.87 1.95
N ASP A 5 -17.41 -51.90 1.20
CA ASP A 5 -18.25 -52.27 0.07
C ASP A 5 -18.31 -51.18 -1.00
N THR A 6 -18.14 -51.69 -2.19
CA THR A 6 -18.14 -51.11 -3.52
C THR A 6 -19.56 -51.16 -4.10
N TYR A 7 -20.01 -50.18 -4.85
CA TYR A 7 -21.02 -50.37 -5.90
C TYR A 7 -20.66 -49.60 -7.17
N LEU A 8 -20.23 -50.37 -8.13
CA LEU A 8 -20.22 -50.17 -9.58
C LEU A 8 -21.54 -50.73 -10.18
N LEU A 9 -21.90 -50.29 -11.34
CA LEU A 9 -22.78 -50.78 -12.40
C LEU A 9 -23.80 -49.69 -12.81
N SER A 10 -24.11 -49.47 -14.06
CA SER A 10 -23.69 -49.98 -15.39
C SER A 10 -24.40 -49.19 -16.49
N PHE A 11 -23.66 -48.98 -17.56
CA PHE A 11 -24.06 -48.92 -18.97
C PHE A 11 -25.55 -49.07 -19.34
N ARG A 12 -26.01 -48.19 -20.27
CA ARG A 12 -26.65 -48.65 -21.50
C ARG A 12 -26.67 -47.57 -22.59
N LEU A 13 -25.97 -47.90 -23.66
CA LEU A 13 -26.12 -47.40 -25.02
C LEU A 13 -27.48 -47.82 -25.59
N LEU A 14 -28.14 -46.96 -26.34
CA LEU A 14 -29.03 -47.39 -27.44
C LEU A 14 -28.92 -46.42 -28.61
N THR A 15 -28.47 -46.99 -29.67
CA THR A 15 -28.39 -46.52 -31.06
C THR A 15 -29.76 -46.62 -31.78
N ARG A 16 -29.99 -45.78 -32.78
CA ARG A 16 -30.50 -46.01 -34.15
C ARG A 16 -31.30 -44.83 -34.62
N ARG A 17 -30.82 -44.17 -35.64
CA ARG A 17 -31.00 -44.37 -37.11
C ARG A 17 -32.32 -43.85 -37.67
N SER A 18 -32.09 -42.83 -38.52
CA SER A 18 -32.62 -42.67 -39.87
C SER A 18 -34.10 -42.32 -40.04
N TRP A 19 -34.31 -41.22 -40.74
CA TRP A 19 -35.15 -41.28 -41.98
C TRP A 19 -34.79 -40.09 -42.90
N LEU A 20 -34.23 -40.43 -44.03
CA LEU A 20 -34.17 -39.68 -45.27
C LEU A 20 -35.53 -39.80 -45.96
N SER A 21 -36.02 -38.75 -46.56
CA SER A 21 -36.46 -38.71 -47.94
C SER A 21 -37.30 -37.48 -48.26
N ARG A 22 -36.76 -36.70 -49.18
CA ARG A 22 -37.39 -36.32 -50.45
C ARG A 22 -38.68 -35.49 -50.35
N ILE A 23 -38.64 -34.32 -50.96
CA ILE A 23 -39.37 -34.08 -52.24
C ILE A 23 -38.74 -32.90 -52.96
N GLN A 24 -38.38 -33.15 -54.20
CA GLN A 24 -38.06 -32.23 -55.29
C GLN A 24 -39.34 -31.57 -55.81
N GLY A 25 -39.21 -30.40 -56.36
CA GLY A 25 -40.14 -30.01 -57.38
C GLY A 25 -40.31 -28.53 -57.64
N HIS A 26 -39.64 -28.07 -58.67
CA HIS A 26 -40.08 -27.20 -59.78
C HIS A 26 -40.25 -25.69 -59.58
N PHE A 27 -39.36 -24.93 -60.24
CA PHE A 27 -39.57 -24.17 -61.46
C PHE A 27 -40.49 -22.95 -61.32
N CYS A 28 -40.07 -21.75 -61.55
CA CYS A 28 -39.93 -21.09 -62.85
C CYS A 28 -39.49 -19.62 -62.67
N CYS A 29 -38.68 -19.22 -63.59
CA CYS A 29 -38.33 -17.88 -64.00
C CYS A 29 -39.46 -16.85 -63.92
N PHE A 30 -39.14 -15.61 -63.58
CA PHE A 30 -39.48 -14.47 -64.48
C PHE A 30 -38.48 -13.30 -64.25
N LEU A 31 -38.00 -12.82 -65.35
CA LEU A 31 -37.25 -11.60 -65.57
C LEU A 31 -38.04 -10.37 -65.15
N GLY A 32 -37.35 -9.36 -64.72
CA GLY A 32 -37.88 -7.98 -64.61
C GLY A 32 -36.86 -7.03 -64.02
N ILE A 33 -35.89 -6.61 -64.78
CA ILE A 33 -35.43 -5.26 -65.16
C ILE A 33 -35.70 -4.17 -64.12
N GLY A 34 -34.63 -3.61 -63.65
CA GLY A 34 -34.44 -2.15 -63.55
C GLY A 34 -34.78 -1.51 -62.22
N VAL A 35 -33.86 -0.97 -61.60
CA VAL A 35 -33.62 0.46 -61.45
C VAL A 35 -32.35 0.69 -60.64
N VAL A 36 -31.53 1.43 -61.29
CA VAL A 36 -30.28 2.05 -60.85
C VAL A 36 -30.51 3.02 -59.68
N LEU A 37 -29.50 3.18 -58.90
CA LEU A 37 -29.19 4.28 -57.96
C LEU A 37 -29.95 4.33 -56.64
N ASN A 38 -29.27 4.00 -55.54
CA ASN A 38 -28.66 5.03 -54.73
C ASN A 38 -27.67 4.38 -53.76
N GLY A 39 -26.40 4.57 -54.08
CA GLY A 39 -25.35 4.23 -53.20
C GLY A 39 -25.39 5.16 -51.96
N LEU A 40 -26.05 4.73 -50.89
CA LEU A 40 -25.74 5.21 -49.57
C LEU A 40 -24.67 4.30 -49.03
N LEU A 41 -23.44 4.71 -49.18
CA LEU A 41 -22.32 4.29 -48.39
C LEU A 41 -22.65 4.59 -46.92
N ILE A 42 -23.36 3.70 -46.28
CA ILE A 42 -23.32 3.62 -44.83
C ILE A 42 -21.92 3.12 -44.53
N SER A 43 -20.98 4.03 -44.44
CA SER A 43 -19.75 3.84 -43.71
C SER A 43 -20.16 3.50 -42.27
N PHE A 44 -20.30 2.21 -42.00
CA PHE A 44 -20.15 1.71 -40.64
C PHE A 44 -18.72 2.07 -40.28
N GLY A 45 -18.54 3.28 -39.80
CA GLY A 45 -17.45 3.61 -38.94
C GLY A 45 -17.54 2.58 -37.82
N ALA A 46 -16.74 1.52 -37.93
CA ALA A 46 -16.38 0.74 -36.77
C ALA A 46 -15.83 1.76 -35.76
N LEU A 47 -16.71 2.26 -34.89
CA LEU A 47 -16.28 2.81 -33.65
C LEU A 47 -15.49 1.67 -33.01
N SER A 48 -14.18 1.69 -33.21
CA SER A 48 -13.27 0.95 -32.34
C SER A 48 -13.62 1.43 -30.96
N ALA A 49 -14.50 0.72 -30.27
CA ALA A 49 -14.53 0.71 -28.84
C ALA A 49 -13.14 0.25 -28.47
N GLN A 50 -12.23 1.20 -28.39
CA GLN A 50 -10.93 1.03 -27.77
C GLN A 50 -11.29 0.50 -26.39
N ASP A 51 -11.12 -0.80 -26.20
CA ASP A 51 -11.28 -1.45 -24.91
C ASP A 51 -10.49 -0.59 -23.94
N LYS A 52 -11.20 0.27 -23.20
CA LYS A 52 -10.62 1.17 -22.23
C LYS A 52 -10.11 0.22 -21.15
N LYS A 53 -8.87 -0.25 -21.36
CA LYS A 53 -8.18 -1.20 -20.50
C LYS A 53 -8.47 -0.72 -19.08
N SER A 54 -9.26 -1.47 -18.35
CA SER A 54 -9.78 -1.07 -17.04
C SER A 54 -8.61 -0.57 -16.20
N ASN A 55 -8.62 0.71 -15.82
CA ASN A 55 -7.62 1.31 -14.94
C ASN A 55 -7.93 0.97 -13.48
N LYS A 56 -8.50 -0.23 -13.27
CA LYS A 56 -8.78 -0.76 -11.94
C LYS A 56 -7.46 -1.14 -11.28
N LEU A 57 -7.22 -0.60 -10.10
CA LEU A 57 -6.06 -0.87 -9.27
C LEU A 57 -6.50 -1.29 -7.88
N ALA A 58 -5.89 -2.33 -7.34
CA ALA A 58 -5.94 -2.62 -5.92
C ALA A 58 -4.64 -2.12 -5.27
N ILE A 59 -4.78 -1.25 -4.26
CA ILE A 59 -3.66 -0.61 -3.58
C ILE A 59 -3.73 -0.94 -2.10
N SER A 60 -2.66 -1.51 -1.54
CA SER A 60 -2.62 -1.80 -0.12
C SER A 60 -2.18 -0.60 0.72
N TYR A 61 -2.58 -0.62 2.01
CA TYR A 61 -2.02 0.24 3.03
C TYR A 61 -1.73 -0.58 4.31
N PRO A 62 -0.56 -0.35 4.97
CA PRO A 62 -0.01 -1.29 5.94
C PRO A 62 -0.46 -1.05 7.38
N SER A 63 -1.18 0.03 7.68
CA SER A 63 -1.60 0.37 9.05
C SER A 63 -2.86 1.23 9.06
N ILE A 64 -3.61 1.18 10.14
CA ILE A 64 -4.70 2.14 10.42
C ILE A 64 -4.07 3.27 11.25
N SER A 65 -3.51 4.26 10.56
CA SER A 65 -2.89 5.44 11.17
C SER A 65 -3.03 6.66 10.26
N GLY A 66 -2.82 7.85 10.80
CA GLY A 66 -2.86 9.09 10.02
C GLY A 66 -1.86 9.15 8.86
N ALA A 67 -0.82 8.30 8.88
CA ALA A 67 0.12 8.16 7.77
C ALA A 67 -0.55 7.75 6.45
N GLN A 68 -1.72 7.09 6.51
CA GLN A 68 -2.45 6.61 5.35
C GLN A 68 -3.52 7.60 4.86
N ALA A 69 -3.70 8.73 5.57
CA ALA A 69 -4.76 9.69 5.29
C ALA A 69 -4.71 10.23 3.86
N VAL A 70 -3.52 10.44 3.28
CA VAL A 70 -3.36 10.88 1.89
C VAL A 70 -4.06 9.91 0.93
N LEU A 71 -3.89 8.59 1.15
CA LEU A 71 -4.50 7.57 0.30
C LEU A 71 -6.02 7.50 0.49
N TRP A 72 -6.48 7.61 1.74
CA TRP A 72 -7.92 7.64 2.07
C TRP A 72 -8.61 8.88 1.46
N ILE A 73 -7.97 10.04 1.55
CA ILE A 73 -8.45 11.30 0.97
C ILE A 73 -8.53 11.16 -0.56
N ALA A 74 -7.50 10.59 -1.20
CA ALA A 74 -7.51 10.35 -2.64
C ALA A 74 -8.71 9.49 -3.08
N LYS A 75 -9.07 8.48 -2.29
CA LYS A 75 -10.23 7.61 -2.56
C LYS A 75 -11.55 8.30 -2.27
N GLU A 76 -11.73 8.83 -1.05
CA GLU A 76 -13.01 9.32 -0.55
C GLU A 76 -13.46 10.64 -1.19
N MET A 77 -12.51 11.50 -1.56
CA MET A 77 -12.80 12.74 -2.31
C MET A 77 -12.91 12.50 -3.82
N GLY A 78 -12.81 11.26 -4.30
CA GLY A 78 -12.92 10.93 -5.71
C GLY A 78 -11.71 11.32 -6.57
N ILE A 79 -10.59 11.74 -5.96
CA ILE A 79 -9.40 12.23 -6.67
C ILE A 79 -8.83 11.16 -7.63
N PHE A 80 -8.85 9.88 -7.24
CA PHE A 80 -8.44 8.80 -8.13
C PHE A 80 -9.32 8.75 -9.38
N ARG A 81 -10.65 8.77 -9.20
CA ARG A 81 -11.61 8.75 -10.31
C ARG A 81 -11.45 9.95 -11.24
N ASP A 82 -11.27 11.15 -10.67
CA ASP A 82 -11.08 12.39 -11.42
C ASP A 82 -9.79 12.37 -12.25
N ASN A 83 -8.81 11.55 -11.87
CA ASN A 83 -7.59 11.27 -12.63
C ASN A 83 -7.67 9.97 -13.44
N GLY A 84 -8.86 9.40 -13.67
CA GLY A 84 -9.07 8.25 -14.54
C GLY A 84 -8.73 6.89 -13.93
N LEU A 85 -8.62 6.79 -12.60
CA LEU A 85 -8.32 5.55 -11.88
C LEU A 85 -9.55 5.04 -11.11
N ASP A 86 -9.82 3.74 -11.24
CA ASP A 86 -10.71 3.01 -10.35
C ASP A 86 -9.86 2.25 -9.32
N VAL A 87 -9.84 2.74 -8.08
CA VAL A 87 -8.95 2.24 -7.04
C VAL A 87 -9.73 1.56 -5.93
N ASP A 88 -9.37 0.31 -5.61
CA ASP A 88 -9.78 -0.37 -4.39
C ASP A 88 -8.66 -0.30 -3.36
N LEU A 89 -8.96 0.18 -2.14
CA LEU A 89 -8.01 0.20 -1.04
C LEU A 89 -8.12 -1.06 -0.20
N VAL A 90 -6.99 -1.74 0.01
CA VAL A 90 -6.92 -3.00 0.76
C VAL A 90 -6.04 -2.83 1.99
N TYR A 91 -6.59 -3.04 3.18
CA TYR A 91 -5.79 -3.09 4.40
C TYR A 91 -5.02 -4.41 4.47
N ILE A 92 -3.69 -4.33 4.52
CA ILE A 92 -2.80 -5.48 4.71
C ILE A 92 -1.79 -5.11 5.79
N GLY A 93 -2.01 -5.58 7.02
CA GLY A 93 -1.15 -5.25 8.16
C GLY A 93 0.32 -5.61 7.95
N GLY A 94 1.18 -4.57 7.98
CA GLY A 94 2.63 -4.69 7.84
C GLY A 94 3.16 -4.75 6.41
N GLY A 95 4.28 -4.08 6.15
CA GLY A 95 4.91 -3.96 4.84
C GLY A 95 5.30 -5.29 4.17
N PRO A 96 5.87 -6.28 4.87
CA PRO A 96 6.25 -7.56 4.26
C PRO A 96 5.09 -8.32 3.62
N ARG A 97 3.89 -8.25 4.19
CA ARG A 97 2.70 -8.89 3.59
C ARG A 97 2.25 -8.17 2.32
N SER A 98 2.31 -6.83 2.30
CA SER A 98 2.07 -6.05 1.07
C SER A 98 3.09 -6.39 -0.02
N MET A 99 4.36 -6.58 0.34
CA MET A 99 5.40 -7.02 -0.60
C MET A 99 5.09 -8.40 -1.19
N ALA A 100 4.65 -9.36 -0.38
CA ALA A 100 4.24 -10.68 -0.89
C ALA A 100 3.09 -10.57 -1.90
N ALA A 101 2.09 -9.71 -1.65
CA ALA A 101 1.00 -9.46 -2.58
C ALA A 101 1.44 -8.79 -3.89
N LEU A 102 2.44 -7.89 -3.84
CA LEU A 102 3.05 -7.30 -5.04
C LEU A 102 3.81 -8.35 -5.85
N LEU A 103 4.64 -9.16 -5.19
CA LEU A 103 5.47 -10.16 -5.85
C LEU A 103 4.65 -11.30 -6.47
N SER A 104 3.50 -11.63 -5.88
CA SER A 104 2.54 -12.60 -6.46
C SER A 104 1.70 -12.01 -7.60
N GLY A 105 1.77 -10.71 -7.87
CA GLY A 105 0.96 -10.01 -8.88
C GLY A 105 -0.48 -9.71 -8.46
N GLN A 106 -0.86 -10.01 -7.21
CA GLN A 106 -2.20 -9.69 -6.67
C GLN A 106 -2.42 -8.18 -6.57
N LEU A 107 -1.36 -7.42 -6.30
CA LEU A 107 -1.38 -5.97 -6.25
C LEU A 107 -0.37 -5.39 -7.24
N GLN A 108 -0.71 -4.27 -7.84
CA GLN A 108 0.16 -3.55 -8.77
C GLN A 108 0.93 -2.42 -8.10
N ILE A 109 0.30 -1.78 -7.11
CA ILE A 109 0.91 -0.73 -6.29
C ILE A 109 0.64 -1.07 -4.83
N ILE A 110 1.64 -0.91 -3.98
CA ILE A 110 1.51 -1.15 -2.54
C ILE A 110 1.92 0.06 -1.72
N GLY A 111 1.19 0.31 -0.63
CA GLY A 111 1.69 1.11 0.47
C GLY A 111 2.56 0.23 1.39
N THR A 112 3.74 0.71 1.73
CA THR A 112 4.71 -0.03 2.53
C THR A 112 5.70 0.90 3.24
N GLY A 113 6.45 0.39 4.21
CA GLY A 113 7.68 1.02 4.64
C GLY A 113 8.80 0.76 3.64
N GLY A 114 9.63 1.75 3.36
CA GLY A 114 10.74 1.61 2.42
C GLY A 114 11.68 0.46 2.75
N ASN A 115 11.87 0.17 4.05
CA ASN A 115 12.67 -0.97 4.50
C ASN A 115 12.17 -2.32 3.97
N ALA A 116 10.87 -2.54 3.89
CA ALA A 116 10.32 -3.81 3.39
C ALA A 116 10.62 -3.98 1.90
N LEU A 117 10.50 -2.91 1.10
CA LEU A 117 10.81 -2.95 -0.34
C LEU A 117 12.31 -3.08 -0.59
N VAL A 118 13.14 -2.27 0.08
CA VAL A 118 14.62 -2.33 -0.06
C VAL A 118 15.13 -3.71 0.33
N SER A 119 14.66 -4.26 1.45
CA SER A 119 15.02 -5.62 1.87
C SER A 119 14.60 -6.67 0.85
N ALA A 120 13.37 -6.62 0.33
CA ALA A 120 12.92 -7.55 -0.71
C ALA A 120 13.76 -7.44 -1.99
N ASN A 121 14.10 -6.23 -2.41
CA ASN A 121 14.94 -6.00 -3.58
C ASN A 121 16.35 -6.59 -3.39
N LEU A 122 16.98 -6.36 -2.23
CA LEU A 122 18.29 -6.95 -1.89
C LEU A 122 18.21 -8.48 -1.86
N ASN A 123 17.12 -9.06 -1.39
CA ASN A 123 16.89 -10.51 -1.37
C ASN A 123 16.39 -11.10 -2.71
N GLY A 124 16.57 -10.41 -3.82
CA GLY A 124 16.32 -10.95 -5.17
C GLY A 124 15.13 -10.38 -5.91
N ALA A 125 14.25 -9.61 -5.28
CA ALA A 125 13.12 -8.94 -5.95
C ALA A 125 13.59 -7.66 -6.71
N LYS A 126 14.58 -7.79 -7.59
CA LYS A 126 15.30 -6.68 -8.24
C LYS A 126 14.42 -5.73 -9.06
N ASP A 127 13.26 -6.21 -9.50
CA ASP A 127 12.31 -5.42 -10.29
C ASP A 127 11.50 -4.42 -9.44
N THR A 128 11.52 -4.56 -8.10
CA THR A 128 10.73 -3.68 -7.20
C THR A 128 11.40 -2.33 -6.99
N VAL A 129 10.58 -1.27 -6.93
CA VAL A 129 11.05 0.12 -6.85
C VAL A 129 10.06 1.01 -6.11
N LEU A 130 10.56 1.97 -5.34
CA LEU A 130 9.78 3.03 -4.72
C LEU A 130 9.46 4.11 -5.76
N ILE A 131 8.19 4.49 -5.88
CA ILE A 131 7.72 5.52 -6.83
C ILE A 131 7.25 6.80 -6.15
N ALA A 132 6.94 6.72 -4.86
CA ALA A 132 6.52 7.86 -4.06
C ALA A 132 6.79 7.61 -2.58
N THR A 133 7.00 8.70 -1.82
CA THR A 133 7.10 8.69 -0.37
C THR A 133 6.36 9.91 0.20
N THR A 134 5.38 9.67 1.05
CA THR A 134 4.63 10.76 1.70
C THR A 134 5.27 11.22 3.00
N TYR A 135 6.05 10.37 3.68
CA TYR A 135 6.75 10.75 4.91
C TYR A 135 8.18 10.25 4.89
N ASN A 136 9.13 11.20 4.89
CA ASN A 136 10.56 10.93 4.92
C ASN A 136 11.14 11.01 6.34
N THR A 137 10.36 10.63 7.34
CA THR A 137 10.78 10.55 8.75
C THR A 137 10.04 9.45 9.48
N LEU A 138 10.57 8.97 10.60
CA LEU A 138 9.96 7.93 11.43
C LEU A 138 8.94 8.56 12.39
N VAL A 139 7.68 8.71 11.94
CA VAL A 139 6.59 9.22 12.79
C VAL A 139 6.07 8.09 13.68
N PHE A 140 6.90 7.67 14.66
CA PHE A 140 6.62 6.57 15.58
C PHE A 140 7.05 6.90 16.99
N SER A 141 6.31 6.36 17.96
CA SER A 141 6.67 6.40 19.37
C SER A 141 6.83 4.98 19.92
N LEU A 142 7.84 4.76 20.73
CA LEU A 142 7.91 3.60 21.61
C LEU A 142 7.08 3.91 22.85
N MET A 143 6.00 3.19 23.03
CA MET A 143 5.12 3.26 24.19
C MET A 143 5.46 2.14 25.15
N THR A 144 5.54 2.43 26.46
CA THR A 144 5.88 1.44 27.50
C THR A 144 4.97 1.58 28.70
N ARG A 145 5.05 0.63 29.64
CA ARG A 145 4.50 0.80 30.98
C ARG A 145 5.13 2.00 31.67
N ALA A 146 4.37 2.68 32.51
CA ALA A 146 4.79 3.93 33.13
C ALA A 146 6.05 3.80 34.04
N ASN A 147 6.31 2.60 34.57
CA ASN A 147 7.45 2.34 35.43
C ASN A 147 8.80 2.17 34.68
N LEU A 148 8.79 1.94 33.36
CA LEU A 148 10.02 1.86 32.56
C LEU A 148 10.46 3.26 32.17
N LYS A 149 11.64 3.69 32.66
CA LYS A 149 12.14 5.07 32.51
C LYS A 149 13.52 5.15 31.86
N ASP A 150 14.32 4.10 31.98
CA ASP A 150 15.69 4.03 31.47
C ASP A 150 15.81 2.94 30.38
N PRO A 151 16.55 3.16 29.28
CA PRO A 151 16.77 2.15 28.25
C PRO A 151 17.29 0.81 28.78
N LYS A 152 18.08 0.80 29.85
CA LYS A 152 18.59 -0.44 30.49
C LYS A 152 17.48 -1.31 31.06
N GLU A 153 16.36 -0.72 31.48
CA GLU A 153 15.19 -1.43 32.02
C GLU A 153 14.40 -2.16 30.93
N LEU A 154 14.67 -1.87 29.64
CA LEU A 154 14.05 -2.55 28.52
C LEU A 154 14.60 -3.98 28.32
N LYS A 155 15.77 -4.30 28.92
CA LYS A 155 16.36 -5.63 28.85
C LYS A 155 15.44 -6.68 29.48
N GLY A 156 15.24 -7.79 28.75
CA GLY A 156 14.32 -8.88 29.14
C GLY A 156 12.84 -8.56 28.92
N LYS A 157 12.49 -7.38 28.37
CA LYS A 157 11.09 -6.96 28.12
C LYS A 157 10.58 -7.45 26.79
N THR A 158 9.24 -7.51 26.69
CA THR A 158 8.53 -7.95 25.48
C THR A 158 7.84 -6.77 24.82
N PHE A 159 8.12 -6.57 23.53
CA PHE A 159 7.56 -5.45 22.73
C PHE A 159 6.74 -5.96 21.56
N GLY A 160 5.57 -5.32 21.34
CA GLY A 160 4.71 -5.57 20.21
C GLY A 160 5.09 -4.73 18.99
N VAL A 161 5.07 -5.37 17.81
CA VAL A 161 5.21 -4.72 16.50
C VAL A 161 4.13 -5.23 15.55
N THR A 162 3.81 -4.52 14.47
CA THR A 162 2.78 -4.95 13.52
C THR A 162 3.18 -6.20 12.73
N GLY A 163 4.48 -6.46 12.61
CA GLY A 163 5.02 -7.66 11.96
C GLY A 163 6.54 -7.59 11.96
N ILE A 164 7.21 -8.74 11.94
CA ILE A 164 8.67 -8.79 11.77
C ILE A 164 9.02 -8.23 10.38
N GLY A 165 10.02 -7.37 10.32
CA GLY A 165 10.41 -6.64 9.11
C GLY A 165 9.46 -5.49 8.74
N SER A 166 8.42 -5.21 9.53
CA SER A 166 7.59 -4.00 9.37
C SER A 166 8.34 -2.75 9.82
N LEU A 167 7.79 -1.58 9.49
CA LEU A 167 8.40 -0.31 9.91
C LEU A 167 8.41 -0.12 11.43
N SER A 168 7.40 -0.64 12.16
CA SER A 168 7.40 -0.62 13.63
C SER A 168 8.48 -1.52 14.24
N ASP A 169 8.72 -2.71 13.67
CA ASP A 169 9.84 -3.59 14.05
C ASP A 169 11.19 -2.93 13.79
N PHE A 170 11.31 -2.35 12.61
CA PHE A 170 12.51 -1.59 12.24
C PHE A 170 12.78 -0.44 13.22
N THR A 171 11.78 0.37 13.54
CA THR A 171 11.89 1.49 14.49
C THR A 171 12.34 0.99 15.86
N LEU A 172 11.70 -0.07 16.37
CA LEU A 172 12.09 -0.66 17.65
C LEU A 172 13.57 -1.09 17.67
N ARG A 173 13.99 -1.84 16.65
CA ARG A 173 15.37 -2.33 16.54
C ARG A 173 16.38 -1.21 16.41
N THR A 174 16.04 -0.14 15.69
CA THR A 174 16.89 1.06 15.56
C THR A 174 17.05 1.75 16.91
N LEU A 175 15.98 1.94 17.67
CA LEU A 175 16.02 2.53 19.01
C LEU A 175 16.85 1.69 19.99
N LEU A 176 16.66 0.37 20.00
CA LEU A 176 17.40 -0.54 20.86
C LEU A 176 18.91 -0.49 20.57
N ARG A 177 19.32 -0.54 19.30
CA ARG A 177 20.73 -0.44 18.91
C ARG A 177 21.35 0.89 19.35
N ARG A 178 20.59 1.99 19.25
CA ARG A 178 21.05 3.33 19.70
C ARG A 178 21.35 3.34 21.21
N TRP A 179 20.68 2.51 21.98
CA TRP A 179 20.91 2.34 23.41
C TRP A 179 21.88 1.18 23.73
N SER A 180 22.59 0.67 22.73
CA SER A 180 23.52 -0.46 22.88
C SER A 180 22.86 -1.75 23.38
N LEU A 181 21.56 -1.91 23.10
CA LEU A 181 20.81 -3.14 23.33
C LEU A 181 20.75 -3.97 22.03
N ASP A 182 21.01 -5.28 22.15
CA ASP A 182 20.87 -6.22 21.06
C ASP A 182 19.38 -6.59 20.87
N PRO A 183 18.77 -6.19 19.73
CA PRO A 183 17.33 -6.44 19.52
C PRO A 183 16.96 -7.91 19.31
N THR A 184 17.95 -8.81 19.27
CA THR A 184 17.74 -10.26 19.10
C THR A 184 17.96 -11.05 20.38
N ARG A 185 18.65 -10.48 21.35
CA ARG A 185 19.03 -11.15 22.60
C ARG A 185 18.51 -10.46 23.84
N ASP A 186 18.48 -9.11 23.82
CA ASP A 186 18.17 -8.33 25.02
C ASP A 186 16.67 -8.10 25.22
N VAL A 187 15.85 -8.29 24.18
CA VAL A 187 14.37 -8.12 24.24
C VAL A 187 13.65 -9.20 23.46
N VAL A 188 12.36 -9.38 23.76
CA VAL A 188 11.48 -10.24 22.96
C VAL A 188 10.61 -9.37 22.06
N VAL A 189 10.66 -9.60 20.74
CA VAL A 189 9.81 -8.88 19.78
C VAL A 189 8.70 -9.80 19.28
N ARG A 190 7.43 -9.37 19.45
CA ARG A 190 6.25 -10.13 19.05
C ARG A 190 5.50 -9.47 17.91
N PRO A 191 5.28 -10.17 16.78
CA PRO A 191 4.40 -9.69 15.71
C PRO A 191 2.95 -9.84 16.13
N MET A 192 2.22 -8.72 16.20
CA MET A 192 0.84 -8.68 16.69
C MET A 192 -0.22 -8.48 15.59
N GLY A 193 0.20 -8.08 14.37
CA GLY A 193 -0.72 -7.85 13.24
C GLY A 193 -1.11 -6.39 13.05
N GLY A 194 -1.48 -5.67 14.10
CA GLY A 194 -1.89 -4.28 14.05
C GLY A 194 -1.75 -3.55 15.38
N TYR A 195 -2.04 -2.26 15.41
CA TYR A 195 -1.99 -1.46 16.63
C TYR A 195 -3.04 -1.83 17.68
N PRO A 196 -4.29 -2.17 17.30
CA PRO A 196 -5.27 -2.64 18.28
C PRO A 196 -4.80 -3.87 19.04
N GLU A 197 -4.19 -4.84 18.36
CA GLU A 197 -3.68 -6.07 18.94
C GLU A 197 -2.48 -5.82 19.85
N ILE A 198 -1.58 -4.90 19.46
CA ILE A 198 -0.47 -4.46 20.33
C ILE A 198 -1.01 -3.82 21.60
N LEU A 199 -1.96 -2.91 21.47
CA LEU A 199 -2.54 -2.19 22.62
C LEU A 199 -3.27 -3.16 23.57
N SER A 200 -4.05 -4.09 23.03
CA SER A 200 -4.72 -5.14 23.82
C SER A 200 -3.72 -6.03 24.55
N GLY A 201 -2.61 -6.41 23.89
CA GLY A 201 -1.53 -7.19 24.50
C GLY A 201 -0.84 -6.44 25.65
N MET A 202 -0.66 -5.11 25.50
CA MET A 202 -0.12 -4.24 26.57
C MET A 202 -1.10 -4.16 27.76
N GLN A 203 -2.40 -3.97 27.50
CA GLN A 203 -3.43 -3.93 28.56
C GLN A 203 -3.55 -5.27 29.30
N ALA A 204 -3.46 -6.39 28.58
CA ALA A 204 -3.49 -7.73 29.16
C ALA A 204 -2.19 -8.12 29.91
N GLY A 205 -1.20 -7.25 29.90
CA GLY A 205 0.09 -7.51 30.55
C GLY A 205 1.01 -8.49 29.81
N GLN A 206 0.67 -8.86 28.58
CA GLN A 206 1.46 -9.76 27.73
C GLN A 206 2.65 -9.06 27.08
N LEU A 207 2.56 -7.71 26.93
CA LEU A 207 3.59 -6.85 26.40
C LEU A 207 3.97 -5.78 27.41
N ASP A 208 5.25 -5.46 27.50
CA ASP A 208 5.78 -4.36 28.30
C ASP A 208 5.74 -3.02 27.54
N GLY A 209 5.62 -3.09 26.23
CA GLY A 209 5.50 -1.93 25.36
C GLY A 209 5.21 -2.29 23.92
N GLY A 210 5.15 -1.27 23.06
CA GLY A 210 4.94 -1.44 21.64
C GLY A 210 5.29 -0.17 20.87
N VAL A 211 5.47 -0.31 19.56
CA VAL A 211 5.77 0.80 18.66
C VAL A 211 4.52 1.20 17.89
N PHE A 212 4.14 2.46 18.04
CA PHE A 212 2.93 3.01 17.45
C PHE A 212 3.21 4.28 16.64
N SER A 213 2.37 4.52 15.66
CA SER A 213 2.24 5.83 15.04
C SER A 213 0.88 6.46 15.42
N PRO A 214 0.71 7.79 15.36
CA PRO A 214 -0.58 8.40 15.66
C PRO A 214 -1.74 7.86 14.80
N PRO A 215 -2.91 7.57 15.40
CA PRO A 215 -3.30 7.84 16.78
C PRO A 215 -2.96 6.74 17.79
N GLY A 216 -2.28 5.67 17.40
CA GLY A 216 -2.03 4.52 18.28
C GLY A 216 -1.28 4.90 19.57
N ASN A 217 -0.27 5.76 19.48
CA ASN A 217 0.45 6.28 20.65
C ASN A 217 -0.46 7.15 21.56
N LEU A 218 -1.34 7.96 20.97
CA LEU A 218 -2.29 8.79 21.73
C LEU A 218 -3.29 7.92 22.49
N ASN A 219 -3.76 6.85 21.86
CA ASN A 219 -4.63 5.86 22.51
C ASN A 219 -3.90 5.14 23.65
N ALA A 220 -2.62 4.82 23.47
CA ALA A 220 -1.81 4.22 24.55
C ALA A 220 -1.62 5.19 25.72
N LEU A 221 -1.36 6.47 25.45
CA LEU A 221 -1.29 7.50 26.49
C LEU A 221 -2.59 7.59 27.29
N ALA A 222 -3.76 7.60 26.62
CA ALA A 222 -5.07 7.64 27.25
C ALA A 222 -5.34 6.44 28.18
N LEU A 223 -4.67 5.31 27.95
CA LEU A 223 -4.75 4.10 28.77
C LEU A 223 -3.69 4.02 29.86
N GLY A 224 -2.93 5.10 30.12
CA GLY A 224 -1.93 5.19 31.19
C GLY A 224 -0.55 4.63 30.85
N PHE A 225 -0.31 4.25 29.58
CA PHE A 225 1.04 3.97 29.12
C PHE A 225 1.80 5.29 28.90
N ARG A 226 3.12 5.24 28.91
CA ARG A 226 3.93 6.43 28.66
C ARG A 226 4.61 6.36 27.30
N GLU A 227 4.83 7.50 26.69
CA GLU A 227 5.76 7.64 25.59
C GLU A 227 7.18 7.58 26.12
N PHE A 228 7.88 6.48 25.82
CA PHE A 228 9.27 6.30 26.20
C PHE A 228 10.18 7.21 25.37
N ILE A 229 9.90 7.25 24.05
CA ILE A 229 10.53 8.17 23.11
C ILE A 229 9.66 8.36 21.87
N ASP A 230 9.65 9.59 21.34
CA ASP A 230 9.18 9.92 20.00
C ASP A 230 10.35 9.84 19.01
N ALA A 231 10.35 8.83 18.14
CA ALA A 231 11.37 8.66 17.11
C ALA A 231 11.31 9.77 16.04
N GLY A 232 10.15 10.40 15.84
CA GLY A 232 9.98 11.51 14.91
C GLY A 232 10.81 12.74 15.32
N SER A 233 10.93 12.98 16.62
CA SER A 233 11.73 14.10 17.19
C SER A 233 13.24 13.91 17.02
N MET A 234 13.69 12.71 16.65
CA MET A 234 15.14 12.41 16.51
C MET A 234 15.75 12.97 15.22
N GLY A 235 14.95 13.53 14.31
CA GLY A 235 15.41 14.10 13.06
C GLY A 235 16.03 13.09 12.07
N ILE A 236 15.70 11.80 12.21
CA ILE A 236 16.21 10.76 11.31
C ILE A 236 15.41 10.85 10.00
N GLU A 237 16.12 11.19 8.92
CA GLU A 237 15.57 11.09 7.58
C GLU A 237 15.44 9.61 7.20
N TYR A 238 14.25 9.19 6.81
CA TYR A 238 13.93 7.80 6.57
C TYR A 238 12.74 7.67 5.62
N ALA A 239 12.86 6.90 4.54
CA ALA A 239 11.75 6.64 3.62
C ALA A 239 10.70 5.75 4.32
N SER A 240 9.79 6.38 5.06
CA SER A 240 8.88 5.76 6.01
C SER A 240 7.59 5.27 5.34
N THR A 241 6.74 6.19 4.89
CA THR A 241 5.48 5.82 4.24
C THR A 241 5.64 5.96 2.73
N CYS A 242 5.87 4.83 2.09
CA CYS A 242 6.22 4.74 0.68
C CYS A 242 5.15 4.02 -0.12
N TYR A 243 5.19 4.26 -1.42
CA TYR A 243 4.45 3.49 -2.42
C TYR A 243 5.44 2.82 -3.36
N GLY A 244 5.24 1.52 -3.54
CA GLY A 244 6.12 0.67 -4.34
C GLY A 244 5.36 -0.06 -5.44
N THR A 245 6.08 -0.37 -6.51
CA THR A 245 5.61 -1.16 -7.64
C THR A 245 6.78 -1.91 -8.27
N THR A 246 6.59 -2.49 -9.46
CA THR A 246 7.67 -3.08 -10.26
C THR A 246 8.05 -2.16 -11.43
N ARG A 247 9.32 -2.18 -11.84
CA ARG A 247 9.78 -1.44 -13.03
C ARG A 247 9.06 -1.90 -14.28
N ARG A 248 8.74 -3.21 -14.37
CA ARG A 248 7.93 -3.76 -15.43
C ARG A 248 6.55 -3.09 -15.48
N PHE A 249 5.86 -2.95 -14.34
CA PHE A 249 4.55 -2.30 -14.30
C PHE A 249 4.64 -0.82 -14.70
N ILE A 250 5.69 -0.10 -14.30
CA ILE A 250 5.93 1.28 -14.76
C ILE A 250 6.06 1.32 -16.28
N HIS A 251 6.85 0.42 -16.86
CA HIS A 251 7.04 0.36 -18.31
C HIS A 251 5.75 0.05 -19.07
N GLU A 252 4.99 -0.94 -18.62
CA GLU A 252 3.75 -1.39 -19.28
C GLU A 252 2.56 -0.45 -19.07
N ARG A 253 2.55 0.31 -17.97
CA ARG A 253 1.40 1.11 -17.52
C ARG A 253 1.83 2.49 -16.99
N ARG A 254 2.79 3.12 -17.68
CA ARG A 254 3.37 4.42 -17.25
C ARG A 254 2.31 5.49 -16.99
N GLU A 255 1.29 5.58 -17.86
CA GLU A 255 0.19 6.53 -17.69
C GLU A 255 -0.58 6.27 -16.38
N THR A 256 -0.91 5.01 -16.09
CA THR A 256 -1.60 4.60 -14.86
C THR A 256 -0.80 4.97 -13.60
N VAL A 257 0.51 4.73 -13.63
CA VAL A 257 1.40 5.11 -12.51
C VAL A 257 1.49 6.63 -12.39
N GLY A 258 1.56 7.36 -13.51
CA GLY A 258 1.52 8.82 -13.54
C GLY A 258 0.23 9.41 -12.97
N GLN A 259 -0.92 8.84 -13.32
CA GLN A 259 -2.22 9.20 -12.75
C GLN A 259 -2.27 8.95 -11.24
N PHE A 260 -1.68 7.84 -10.76
CA PHE A 260 -1.55 7.56 -9.34
C PHE A 260 -0.70 8.61 -8.61
N ILE A 261 0.49 8.95 -9.12
CA ILE A 261 1.38 9.98 -8.55
C ILE A 261 0.67 11.34 -8.52
N LYS A 262 0.00 11.71 -9.61
CA LYS A 262 -0.78 12.94 -9.69
C LYS A 262 -1.89 12.96 -8.64
N SER A 263 -2.62 11.86 -8.48
CA SER A 263 -3.68 11.73 -7.47
C SER A 263 -3.15 11.86 -6.05
N LEU A 264 -2.01 11.24 -5.74
CA LEU A 264 -1.36 11.40 -4.44
C LEU A 264 -0.98 12.87 -4.18
N THR A 265 -0.44 13.54 -5.19
CA THR A 265 -0.01 14.95 -5.05
C THR A 265 -1.20 15.88 -4.80
N VAL A 266 -2.33 15.67 -5.50
CA VAL A 266 -3.59 16.39 -5.21
C VAL A 266 -4.08 16.09 -3.80
N ALA A 267 -4.04 14.82 -3.38
CA ALA A 267 -4.48 14.43 -2.05
C ALA A 267 -3.61 15.00 -0.94
N ILE A 268 -2.29 15.13 -1.15
CA ILE A 268 -1.38 15.84 -0.24
C ILE A 268 -1.83 17.29 -0.06
N HIS A 269 -2.09 18.00 -1.15
CA HIS A 269 -2.59 19.37 -1.10
C HIS A 269 -3.92 19.45 -0.35
N ARG A 270 -4.89 18.57 -0.67
CA ARG A 270 -6.19 18.51 0.00
C ARG A 270 -6.08 18.22 1.49
N PHE A 271 -5.19 17.28 1.88
CA PHE A 271 -4.96 16.97 3.28
C PHE A 271 -4.47 18.18 4.08
N LYS A 272 -3.63 19.03 3.47
CA LYS A 272 -3.14 20.26 4.09
C LYS A 272 -4.17 21.39 4.12
N SER A 273 -5.02 21.51 3.09
CA SER A 273 -5.88 22.69 2.88
C SER A 273 -7.33 22.50 3.33
N ASP A 274 -7.82 21.25 3.43
CA ASP A 274 -9.19 20.93 3.87
C ASP A 274 -9.18 20.11 5.16
N LYS A 275 -8.95 20.77 6.30
CA LYS A 275 -8.98 20.15 7.63
C LYS A 275 -10.34 19.48 7.93
N PRO A 276 -11.51 20.13 7.75
CA PRO A 276 -12.79 19.52 8.09
C PRO A 276 -13.08 18.25 7.29
N GLY A 277 -12.88 18.29 5.96
CA GLY A 277 -13.05 17.13 5.08
C GLY A 277 -12.09 15.99 5.44
N SER A 278 -10.83 16.33 5.72
CA SER A 278 -9.80 15.37 6.11
C SER A 278 -10.13 14.66 7.43
N LEU A 279 -10.56 15.40 8.47
CA LEU A 279 -10.95 14.82 9.75
C LEU A 279 -12.15 13.88 9.61
N LYS A 280 -13.16 14.27 8.81
CA LYS A 280 -14.33 13.42 8.52
C LYS A 280 -13.94 12.10 7.83
N ILE A 281 -12.99 12.15 6.92
CA ILE A 281 -12.46 10.95 6.24
C ILE A 281 -11.64 10.12 7.23
N MET A 282 -10.70 10.72 7.94
CA MET A 282 -9.88 10.01 8.93
C MET A 282 -10.76 9.26 9.94
N GLN A 283 -11.84 9.86 10.42
CA GLN A 283 -12.76 9.23 11.39
C GLN A 283 -13.45 7.96 10.86
N ARG A 284 -13.68 7.85 9.53
CA ARG A 284 -14.25 6.64 8.93
C ARG A 284 -13.28 5.45 9.00
N TYR A 285 -11.99 5.70 8.86
CA TYR A 285 -10.96 4.67 8.88
C TYR A 285 -10.40 4.42 10.28
N ILE A 286 -10.23 5.48 11.06
CA ILE A 286 -9.77 5.44 12.46
C ILE A 286 -11.01 5.42 13.36
N LYS A 287 -11.56 4.22 13.52
CA LYS A 287 -12.78 4.05 14.35
C LYS A 287 -12.49 4.36 15.82
N ASN A 288 -13.48 4.89 16.52
CA ASN A 288 -13.46 5.17 17.97
C ASN A 288 -12.41 6.19 18.45
N ALA A 289 -11.78 6.96 17.54
CA ALA A 289 -10.96 8.10 17.95
C ALA A 289 -11.86 9.30 18.31
N ASP A 290 -11.57 9.92 19.44
CA ASP A 290 -12.23 11.19 19.78
C ASP A 290 -11.71 12.36 18.93
N GLN A 291 -12.41 13.49 18.97
CA GLN A 291 -12.09 14.64 18.15
C GLN A 291 -10.67 15.18 18.40
N LYS A 292 -10.21 15.20 19.66
CA LYS A 292 -8.88 15.71 20.03
C LYS A 292 -7.78 14.81 19.47
N VAL A 293 -7.97 13.49 19.56
CA VAL A 293 -7.04 12.49 19.01
C VAL A 293 -6.95 12.63 17.49
N LEU A 294 -8.07 12.84 16.80
CA LEU A 294 -8.09 13.03 15.35
C LEU A 294 -7.41 14.35 14.95
N GLU A 295 -7.67 15.44 15.69
CA GLU A 295 -7.06 16.74 15.41
C GLU A 295 -5.54 16.73 15.63
N GLU A 296 -5.06 16.08 16.68
CA GLU A 296 -3.64 15.92 16.93
C GLU A 296 -2.99 15.02 15.86
N THR A 297 -3.65 13.92 15.46
CA THR A 297 -3.21 13.07 14.36
C THR A 297 -3.11 13.86 13.04
N TYR A 298 -4.11 14.70 12.76
CA TYR A 298 -4.09 15.60 11.61
C TYR A 298 -2.93 16.59 11.68
N ARG A 299 -2.72 17.24 12.83
CA ARG A 299 -1.65 18.20 13.03
C ARG A 299 -0.27 17.59 12.74
N VAL A 300 -0.02 16.40 13.27
CA VAL A 300 1.24 15.68 13.08
C VAL A 300 1.43 15.33 11.59
N TYR A 301 0.44 14.72 10.98
CA TYR A 301 0.61 14.20 9.62
C TYR A 301 0.42 15.25 8.53
N ALA A 302 -0.60 16.09 8.60
CA ALA A 302 -0.86 17.06 7.54
C ALA A 302 0.04 18.30 7.61
N LEU A 303 0.31 18.80 8.83
CA LEU A 303 0.95 20.10 9.00
C LEU A 303 2.44 20.00 9.34
N GLN A 304 2.84 19.01 10.14
CA GLN A 304 4.21 18.92 10.63
C GLN A 304 5.13 18.15 9.66
N TYR A 305 4.73 16.98 9.17
CA TYR A 305 5.64 16.08 8.46
C TYR A 305 5.34 15.87 6.96
N LEU A 306 4.15 16.21 6.48
CA LEU A 306 3.79 15.98 5.07
C LEU A 306 4.49 16.97 4.14
N PRO A 307 5.30 16.53 3.16
CA PRO A 307 5.89 17.41 2.16
C PRO A 307 4.84 17.91 1.16
N ARG A 308 5.22 18.85 0.29
CA ARG A 308 4.36 19.33 -0.83
C ARG A 308 4.26 18.32 -1.97
N ALA A 309 5.30 17.52 -2.15
CA ALA A 309 5.41 16.53 -3.22
C ALA A 309 5.94 15.21 -2.65
N PRO A 310 5.49 14.05 -3.19
CA PRO A 310 5.81 12.75 -2.62
C PRO A 310 7.16 12.18 -3.09
N TYR A 311 8.25 12.95 -2.94
CA TYR A 311 9.57 12.48 -3.33
C TYR A 311 10.13 11.44 -2.37
N PRO A 312 10.54 10.26 -2.84
CA PRO A 312 11.49 9.42 -2.10
C PRO A 312 12.84 10.13 -2.01
N THR A 313 13.43 10.23 -0.82
CA THR A 313 14.75 10.85 -0.67
C THR A 313 15.86 9.81 -0.69
N HIS A 314 16.99 10.13 -1.32
CA HIS A 314 18.16 9.24 -1.34
C HIS A 314 18.70 9.03 0.08
N ASN A 315 18.73 10.08 0.92
CA ASN A 315 19.15 9.96 2.32
C ASN A 315 18.24 9.03 3.12
N GLY A 316 16.92 9.13 2.91
CA GLY A 316 15.96 8.24 3.56
C GLY A 316 16.15 6.77 3.16
N VAL A 317 16.54 6.49 1.91
CA VAL A 317 16.90 5.14 1.45
C VAL A 317 18.28 4.73 1.96
N ARG A 318 19.25 5.65 2.03
CA ARG A 318 20.59 5.37 2.62
C ARG A 318 20.43 4.94 4.09
N ALA A 319 19.62 5.63 4.88
CA ALA A 319 19.36 5.24 6.27
C ALA A 319 18.76 3.83 6.38
N ILE A 320 17.93 3.42 5.42
CA ILE A 320 17.44 2.05 5.34
C ILE A 320 18.60 1.07 5.07
N LEU A 321 19.44 1.35 4.06
CA LEU A 321 20.56 0.50 3.70
C LEU A 321 21.53 0.33 4.87
N ASP A 322 21.92 1.42 5.53
CA ASP A 322 22.82 1.41 6.68
C ASP A 322 22.27 0.52 7.82
N SER A 323 20.96 0.54 8.02
CA SER A 323 20.31 -0.28 9.04
C SER A 323 20.26 -1.77 8.69
N LEU A 324 20.32 -2.10 7.41
CA LEU A 324 20.26 -3.47 6.91
C LEU A 324 21.66 -4.11 6.79
N GLU A 325 22.76 -3.33 6.83
CA GLU A 325 24.14 -3.83 6.65
C GLU A 325 24.48 -5.03 7.55
N THR A 326 23.97 -5.04 8.77
CA THR A 326 24.28 -6.12 9.73
C THR A 326 23.59 -7.45 9.40
N VAL A 327 22.52 -7.44 8.61
CA VAL A 327 21.73 -8.63 8.27
C VAL A 327 21.75 -8.94 6.78
N LEU A 328 22.06 -7.96 5.95
CA LEU A 328 22.17 -8.04 4.49
C LEU A 328 23.45 -7.30 4.06
N PRO A 329 24.61 -7.97 3.99
CA PRO A 329 25.90 -7.32 3.68
C PRO A 329 25.91 -6.56 2.33
N GLU A 330 25.08 -6.97 1.37
CA GLU A 330 24.90 -6.29 0.08
C GLU A 330 24.40 -4.85 0.23
N ALA A 331 23.71 -4.54 1.34
CA ALA A 331 23.20 -3.20 1.62
C ALA A 331 24.33 -2.16 1.68
N LYS A 332 25.51 -2.54 2.18
CA LYS A 332 26.68 -1.67 2.30
C LYS A 332 27.14 -1.10 0.97
N LYS A 333 27.05 -1.91 -0.10
CA LYS A 333 27.51 -1.56 -1.46
C LYS A 333 26.39 -1.01 -2.34
N ALA A 334 25.15 -1.06 -1.87
CA ALA A 334 24.00 -0.69 -2.66
C ALA A 334 23.83 0.84 -2.73
N GLU A 335 23.54 1.34 -3.92
CA GLU A 335 23.28 2.76 -4.14
C GLU A 335 21.78 3.08 -3.97
N PRO A 336 21.41 4.12 -3.19
CA PRO A 336 20.01 4.49 -2.96
C PRO A 336 19.20 4.68 -4.24
N ALA A 337 19.81 5.21 -5.29
CA ALA A 337 19.17 5.43 -6.58
C ALA A 337 18.64 4.14 -7.23
N ALA A 338 19.22 2.98 -6.90
CA ALA A 338 18.76 1.70 -7.42
C ALA A 338 17.36 1.28 -6.92
N PHE A 339 16.89 1.87 -5.83
CA PHE A 339 15.62 1.51 -5.17
C PHE A 339 14.49 2.50 -5.41
N VAL A 340 14.74 3.59 -6.15
CA VAL A 340 13.75 4.65 -6.39
C VAL A 340 13.56 4.91 -7.88
N ASP A 341 12.34 5.27 -8.27
CA ASP A 341 12.03 5.87 -9.56
C ASP A 341 11.23 7.17 -9.31
N MET A 342 11.91 8.29 -9.40
CA MET A 342 11.33 9.61 -9.18
C MET A 342 10.87 10.28 -10.48
N SER A 343 11.01 9.62 -11.63
CA SER A 343 10.80 10.25 -12.94
C SER A 343 9.43 10.92 -13.06
N LEU A 344 8.36 10.24 -12.61
CA LEU A 344 7.00 10.75 -12.72
C LEU A 344 6.70 11.90 -11.75
N VAL A 345 7.25 11.87 -10.53
CA VAL A 345 7.15 13.01 -9.60
C VAL A 345 7.90 14.21 -10.16
N GLN A 346 9.10 13.99 -10.71
CA GLN A 346 9.93 15.03 -11.32
C GLN A 346 9.26 15.64 -12.56
N GLU A 347 8.58 14.85 -13.39
CA GLU A 347 7.82 15.35 -14.54
C GLU A 347 6.72 16.31 -14.10
N LEU A 348 5.94 15.97 -13.07
CA LEU A 348 4.91 16.85 -12.51
C LEU A 348 5.51 18.14 -11.94
N ASP A 349 6.60 18.03 -11.20
CA ASP A 349 7.25 19.16 -10.55
C ASP A 349 7.87 20.13 -11.57
N LYS A 350 8.69 19.61 -12.49
CA LYS A 350 9.31 20.39 -13.58
C LYS A 350 8.31 21.09 -14.49
N SER A 351 7.09 20.55 -14.63
CA SER A 351 6.01 21.21 -15.37
C SER A 351 5.43 22.44 -14.67
N GLY A 352 5.85 22.72 -13.43
CA GLY A 352 5.30 23.75 -12.57
C GLY A 352 3.87 23.44 -12.08
N TRP A 353 3.36 22.23 -12.33
CA TRP A 353 1.98 21.88 -11.98
C TRP A 353 1.77 21.84 -10.45
N ILE A 354 2.77 21.34 -9.71
CA ILE A 354 2.72 21.29 -8.24
C ILE A 354 2.67 22.71 -7.67
N ASP A 355 3.52 23.62 -8.16
CA ASP A 355 3.54 25.01 -7.70
C ASP A 355 2.23 25.76 -7.95
N ARG A 356 1.59 25.49 -9.10
CA ARG A 356 0.28 26.10 -9.40
C ARG A 356 -0.82 25.69 -8.42
N MET A 357 -0.76 24.51 -7.83
CA MET A 357 -1.75 24.06 -6.81
C MET A 357 -1.61 24.82 -5.47
N TYR A 358 -0.43 25.35 -5.17
CA TYR A 358 -0.14 26.02 -3.89
C TYR A 358 -0.16 27.56 -3.99
N ARG A 359 -0.51 28.09 -5.15
CA ARG A 359 -0.77 29.53 -5.38
C ARG A 359 -2.23 29.85 -5.10
#